data_39cddaeae297a92a21b7734d41c97eef
#
_entry.id   39cddaeae297a92a21b7734d41c97eef
#
_cell.length_a   1.000
_cell.length_b   1.000
_cell.length_c   1.000
_cell.angle_alpha   90.00
_cell.angle_beta   90.00
_cell.angle_gamma   90.00
#
_symmetry.space_group_name_H-M   'P 1'
#
loop_
_entity.id
_entity.type
_entity.pdbx_description
1 polymer ?
#
loop_
_entity_poly.entity_id
_entity_poly.type
_entity_poly.pdbx_seq_one_letter_code
_entity_poly.pdbx_strand_id
1 'polypeptide(L)'
;MSTDNRFQDEPCFVISVAARIVGVHAQTLRHYERVGLIWPSRTGGRQRLYSMADIERLRQLKTLTEDMGLNLAGAEVALKLMNRIEELEDQVKQLTDA
;
A
#
# COMPACT_ATOMS: atom_id res chain seq x y z
N MET A 1 10.04 8.83 18.78
CA MET A 1 8.63 9.20 18.94
C MET A 1 7.76 8.15 18.30
N SER A 2 6.79 7.65 19.04
CA SER A 2 5.93 6.60 18.49
C SER A 2 4.94 7.20 17.49
N THR A 3 4.79 6.56 16.37
CA THR A 3 3.78 6.92 15.38
C THR A 3 2.46 6.28 15.77
N ASP A 4 1.38 7.03 15.68
CA ASP A 4 0.05 6.46 15.91
C ASP A 4 -0.36 5.64 14.69
N ASN A 5 -0.07 4.32 14.73
CA ASN A 5 -0.36 3.43 13.62
C ASN A 5 -1.85 3.23 13.36
N ARG A 6 -2.71 3.60 14.32
CA ARG A 6 -4.16 3.46 14.13
C ARG A 6 -4.66 4.36 13.00
N PHE A 7 -4.09 5.57 12.87
CA PHE A 7 -4.45 6.45 11.75
C PHE A 7 -4.05 5.86 10.41
N GLN A 8 -2.88 5.21 10.36
CA GLN A 8 -2.40 4.58 9.12
C GLN A 8 -3.32 3.46 8.64
N ASP A 9 -3.91 2.72 9.57
CA ASP A 9 -4.75 1.56 9.23
C ASP A 9 -6.23 1.90 9.15
N GLU A 10 -6.61 3.14 9.51
CA GLU A 10 -8.00 3.54 9.48
C GLU A 10 -8.51 3.67 8.05
N PRO A 11 -9.58 2.92 7.66
CA PRO A 11 -10.14 3.02 6.31
C PRO A 11 -10.96 4.30 6.18
N CYS A 12 -10.50 5.24 5.37
CA CYS A 12 -11.13 6.54 5.29
C CYS A 12 -11.30 7.11 3.88
N PHE A 13 -10.69 6.52 2.84
CA PHE A 13 -10.75 7.07 1.49
C PHE A 13 -11.57 6.17 0.57
N VAL A 14 -12.61 6.72 -0.06
CA VAL A 14 -13.33 5.99 -1.13
C VAL A 14 -12.43 5.87 -2.36
N ILE A 15 -12.75 4.92 -3.24
CA ILE A 15 -11.88 4.59 -4.37
C ILE A 15 -11.58 5.78 -5.27
N SER A 16 -12.55 6.65 -5.54
CA SER A 16 -12.34 7.82 -6.41
C SER A 16 -11.32 8.78 -5.81
N VAL A 17 -11.34 8.95 -4.48
CA VAL A 17 -10.40 9.81 -3.77
C VAL A 17 -9.02 9.15 -3.73
N ALA A 18 -8.97 7.87 -3.40
CA ALA A 18 -7.70 7.12 -3.37
C ALA A 18 -7.01 7.16 -4.74
N ALA A 19 -7.76 6.93 -5.81
CA ALA A 19 -7.24 6.98 -7.17
C ALA A 19 -6.66 8.36 -7.50
N ARG A 20 -7.35 9.42 -7.09
CA ARG A 20 -6.89 10.79 -7.31
C ARG A 20 -5.61 11.08 -6.52
N ILE A 21 -5.54 10.66 -5.27
CA ILE A 21 -4.36 10.88 -4.44
C ILE A 21 -3.14 10.19 -5.03
N VAL A 22 -3.31 8.95 -5.49
CA VAL A 22 -2.20 8.16 -6.06
C VAL A 22 -1.87 8.61 -7.48
N GLY A 23 -2.84 9.15 -8.21
CA GLY A 23 -2.65 9.58 -9.59
C GLY A 23 -2.83 8.47 -10.60
N VAL A 24 -3.78 7.58 -10.36
CA VAL A 24 -4.13 6.48 -11.28
C VAL A 24 -5.64 6.44 -11.46
N HIS A 25 -6.10 5.63 -12.42
CA HIS A 25 -7.53 5.43 -12.61
C HIS A 25 -8.08 4.45 -11.55
N ALA A 26 -9.35 4.65 -11.16
CA ALA A 26 -10.01 3.74 -10.22
C ALA A 26 -9.99 2.29 -10.73
N GLN A 27 -10.04 2.10 -12.04
CA GLN A 27 -9.97 0.76 -12.65
C GLN A 27 -8.64 0.08 -12.35
N THR A 28 -7.56 0.84 -12.27
CA THR A 28 -6.25 0.31 -11.88
C THR A 28 -6.30 -0.24 -10.45
N LEU A 29 -6.95 0.49 -9.53
CA LEU A 29 -7.09 0.03 -8.15
C LEU A 29 -7.93 -1.24 -8.07
N ARG A 30 -9.00 -1.33 -8.86
CA ARG A 30 -9.82 -2.55 -8.92
C ARG A 30 -9.01 -3.73 -9.46
N HIS A 31 -8.15 -3.47 -10.43
CA HIS A 31 -7.27 -4.50 -10.98
C HIS A 31 -6.28 -4.99 -9.93
N TYR A 32 -5.65 -4.08 -9.19
CA TYR A 32 -4.72 -4.46 -8.12
C TYR A 32 -5.42 -5.29 -7.05
N GLU A 33 -6.64 -4.96 -6.70
CA GLU A 33 -7.41 -5.77 -5.75
C GLU A 33 -7.69 -7.15 -6.31
N ARG A 34 -8.10 -7.22 -7.58
CA ARG A 34 -8.45 -8.48 -8.23
C ARG A 34 -7.27 -9.45 -8.28
N VAL A 35 -6.06 -8.93 -8.50
CA VAL A 35 -4.85 -9.77 -8.54
C VAL A 35 -4.19 -9.95 -7.16
N GLY A 36 -4.79 -9.41 -6.11
CA GLY A 36 -4.34 -9.67 -4.76
C GLY A 36 -3.17 -8.81 -4.27
N LEU A 37 -3.00 -7.62 -4.83
CA LEU A 37 -1.93 -6.70 -4.41
C LEU A 37 -2.36 -5.68 -3.38
N ILE A 38 -3.66 -5.46 -3.22
CA ILE A 38 -4.24 -4.53 -2.25
C ILE A 38 -5.55 -5.11 -1.73
N TRP A 39 -5.88 -4.82 -0.47
CA TRP A 39 -7.08 -5.36 0.17
C TRP A 39 -7.81 -4.25 0.92
N PRO A 40 -8.57 -3.39 0.20
CA PRO A 40 -9.33 -2.33 0.90
C PRO A 40 -10.41 -2.92 1.78
N SER A 41 -10.77 -2.19 2.82
CA SER A 41 -11.91 -2.53 3.64
C SER A 41 -13.20 -2.28 2.88
N ARG A 42 -14.31 -2.88 3.34
CA ARG A 42 -15.64 -2.66 2.76
C ARG A 42 -16.58 -2.13 3.83
N THR A 43 -17.42 -1.16 3.46
CA THR A 43 -18.51 -0.70 4.33
C THR A 43 -19.63 -1.73 4.37
N GLY A 44 -20.63 -1.52 5.22
CA GLY A 44 -21.84 -2.33 5.19
C GLY A 44 -22.56 -2.29 3.85
N GLY A 45 -22.44 -1.18 3.10
CA GLY A 45 -22.94 -1.08 1.73
C GLY A 45 -21.96 -1.59 0.69
N ARG A 46 -20.87 -2.23 1.11
CA ARG A 46 -19.85 -2.88 0.29
C ARG A 46 -19.02 -1.91 -0.52
N GLN A 47 -18.99 -0.65 -0.14
CA GLN A 47 -18.13 0.34 -0.75
C GLN A 47 -16.69 0.15 -0.26
N ARG A 48 -15.71 0.25 -1.19
CA ARG A 48 -14.29 0.15 -0.85
C ARG A 48 -13.83 1.36 -0.07
N LEU A 49 -13.07 1.14 1.00
CA LEU A 49 -12.41 2.19 1.76
C LEU A 49 -10.93 1.86 1.92
N TYR A 50 -10.10 2.83 1.59
CA TYR A 50 -8.64 2.71 1.62
C TYR A 50 -8.09 3.48 2.82
N SER A 51 -7.09 2.90 3.47
CA SER A 51 -6.36 3.55 4.55
C SER A 51 -5.17 4.33 4.02
N MET A 52 -4.51 5.10 4.87
CA MET A 52 -3.25 5.76 4.50
C MET A 52 -2.17 4.71 4.17
N ALA A 53 -2.14 3.59 4.89
CA ALA A 53 -1.21 2.50 4.57
C ALA A 53 -1.49 1.95 3.18
N ASP A 54 -2.76 1.83 2.80
CA ASP A 54 -3.13 1.41 1.45
C ASP A 54 -2.65 2.42 0.40
N ILE A 55 -2.82 3.71 0.67
CA ILE A 55 -2.35 4.77 -0.23
C ILE A 55 -0.85 4.66 -0.45
N GLU A 56 -0.07 4.45 0.60
CA GLU A 56 1.38 4.30 0.49
C GLU A 56 1.75 3.07 -0.33
N ARG A 57 1.07 1.95 -0.10
CA ARG A 57 1.29 0.73 -0.88
C ARG A 57 0.96 0.96 -2.35
N LEU A 58 -0.13 1.68 -2.64
CA LEU A 58 -0.51 2.00 -4.01
C LEU A 58 0.52 2.89 -4.70
N ARG A 59 1.11 3.85 -3.97
CA ARG A 59 2.18 4.68 -4.50
C ARG A 59 3.40 3.85 -4.86
N GLN A 60 3.77 2.91 -3.99
CA GLN A 60 4.87 2.00 -4.25
C GLN A 60 4.60 1.14 -5.50
N LEU A 61 3.38 0.62 -5.62
CA LEU A 61 2.98 -0.16 -6.79
C LEU A 61 3.06 0.66 -8.07
N LYS A 62 2.59 1.90 -8.02
CA LYS A 62 2.67 2.82 -9.17
C LYS A 62 4.11 3.04 -9.60
N THR A 63 4.99 3.34 -8.64
CA THR A 63 6.41 3.55 -8.93
C THR A 63 7.04 2.32 -9.57
N LEU A 64 6.78 1.14 -8.99
CA LEU A 64 7.38 -0.10 -9.48
C LEU A 64 6.87 -0.46 -10.87
N THR A 65 5.59 -0.26 -11.15
CA THR A 65 5.00 -0.66 -12.43
C THR A 65 5.15 0.41 -13.52
N GLU A 66 4.83 1.66 -13.21
CA GLU A 66 4.84 2.72 -14.22
C GLU A 66 6.21 3.35 -14.41
N ASP A 67 6.90 3.68 -13.32
CA ASP A 67 8.18 4.38 -13.41
C ASP A 67 9.34 3.43 -13.67
N MET A 68 9.31 2.24 -13.06
CA MET A 68 10.40 1.26 -13.19
C MET A 68 10.11 0.14 -14.17
N GLY A 69 8.87 0.07 -14.66
CA GLY A 69 8.52 -0.88 -15.72
C GLY A 69 8.38 -2.33 -15.29
N LEU A 70 8.24 -2.60 -13.98
CA LEU A 70 8.02 -3.98 -13.54
C LEU A 70 6.61 -4.43 -13.88
N ASN A 71 6.46 -5.71 -14.23
CA ASN A 71 5.12 -6.29 -14.33
C ASN A 71 4.56 -6.52 -12.92
N LEU A 72 3.28 -6.90 -12.82
CA LEU A 72 2.63 -7.03 -11.51
C LEU A 72 3.27 -8.11 -10.64
N ALA A 73 3.71 -9.22 -11.24
CA ALA A 73 4.39 -10.28 -10.49
C ALA A 73 5.70 -9.77 -9.90
N GLY A 74 6.49 -9.04 -10.69
CA GLY A 74 7.73 -8.43 -10.24
C GLY A 74 7.49 -7.39 -9.15
N ALA A 75 6.44 -6.57 -9.30
CA ALA A 75 6.09 -5.57 -8.30
C ALA A 75 5.70 -6.23 -6.97
N GLU A 76 4.98 -7.35 -7.03
CA GLU A 76 4.63 -8.10 -5.81
C GLU A 76 5.88 -8.58 -5.08
N VAL A 77 6.82 -9.17 -5.81
CA VAL A 77 8.08 -9.63 -5.21
C VAL A 77 8.86 -8.46 -4.63
N ALA A 78 8.94 -7.35 -5.37
CA ALA A 78 9.65 -6.16 -4.90
C ALA A 78 9.05 -5.62 -3.61
N LEU A 79 7.71 -5.56 -3.51
CA LEU A 79 7.05 -5.10 -2.29
C LEU A 79 7.34 -6.01 -1.10
N LYS A 80 7.33 -7.32 -1.30
CA LYS A 80 7.67 -8.27 -0.24
C LYS A 80 9.10 -8.05 0.25
N LEU A 81 10.03 -7.85 -0.67
CA LEU A 81 11.42 -7.60 -0.32
C LEU A 81 11.59 -6.25 0.39
N MET A 82 10.90 -5.21 -0.06
CA MET A 82 10.94 -3.90 0.58
C MET A 82 10.41 -3.97 2.01
N ASN A 83 9.31 -4.70 2.23
CA ASN A 83 8.77 -4.91 3.56
C ASN A 83 9.75 -5.67 4.45
N ARG A 84 10.40 -6.69 3.90
CA ARG A 84 11.40 -7.47 4.66
C ARG A 84 12.62 -6.62 5.01
N ILE A 85 13.06 -5.77 4.10
CA ILE A 85 14.17 -4.85 4.37
C ILE A 85 13.79 -3.92 5.51
N GLU A 86 12.60 -3.35 5.49
CA GLU A 86 12.12 -2.46 6.55
C GLU A 86 12.09 -3.18 7.90
N GLU A 87 11.56 -4.40 7.94
CA GLU A 87 11.55 -5.21 9.16
C GLU A 87 12.96 -5.44 9.71
N LEU A 88 13.90 -5.79 8.84
CA LEU A 88 15.28 -6.05 9.23
C LEU A 88 15.97 -4.78 9.70
N GLU A 89 15.73 -3.66 9.03
CA GLU A 89 16.25 -2.37 9.46
C GLU A 89 15.75 -2.00 10.85
N ASP A 90 14.47 -2.23 11.13
CA ASP A 90 13.88 -1.99 12.44
C ASP A 90 14.52 -2.88 13.51
N GLN A 91 14.75 -4.15 13.19
CA GLN A 91 15.39 -5.09 14.11
C GLN A 91 16.83 -4.64 14.42
N VAL A 92 17.57 -4.24 13.41
CA VAL A 92 18.94 -3.72 13.59
C VAL A 92 18.92 -2.47 14.46
N LYS A 93 17.99 -1.57 14.20
CA LYS A 93 17.85 -0.34 14.98
C LYS A 93 17.57 -0.65 16.45
N GLN A 94 16.68 -1.61 16.73
CA GLN A 94 16.39 -2.01 18.11
C GLN A 94 17.62 -2.58 18.80
N LEU A 95 18.44 -3.36 18.08
CA LEU A 95 19.66 -3.94 18.66
C LEU A 95 20.72 -2.88 18.92
N THR A 96 20.81 -1.87 18.06
CA THR A 96 21.84 -0.83 18.21
C THR A 96 21.44 0.26 19.19
N ASP A 97 20.14 0.48 19.41
CA ASP A 97 19.61 1.48 20.33
C ASP A 97 19.43 0.94 21.75
N ALA A 98 19.68 -0.34 21.95
CA ALA A 98 19.52 -1.00 23.25
C ALA A 98 20.60 -0.58 24.26
#